data_bf824edfe5bfbf308fe20961e1dcc0f6
#
_entry.id   bf824edfe5bfbf308fe20961e1dcc0f6
#
_cell.length_a   1.000
_cell.length_b   1.000
_cell.length_c   1.000
_cell.angle_alpha   90.00
_cell.angle_beta   90.00
_cell.angle_gamma   90.00
#
_symmetry.space_group_name_H-M   'P 1'
#
loop_
_entity.id
_entity.type
_entity.pdbx_description
1 polymer ?
#
loop_
_entity_poly.entity_id
_entity_poly.type
_entity_poly.pdbx_seq_one_letter_code
_entity_poly.pdbx_strand_id
1 'polypeptide(L)'
;MIFLTVGTQEPFDRLVKAVDDWAGSHDVPVFGQLGRLEPGSYRPRNFPFEPFISADEFQERAESCTLMVAHAGMGSIISALTMAKPLLMMARRASLGEHRNEHQLATAARFAGRAGLHVAADEGAVGPLIDRLLRDTRDPSGAISPYAQPELIAALKDFIRGA
;
A
#
# COMPACT_ATOMS: atom_id res chain seq x y z
N MET A 1 7.31 -9.58 -8.59
CA MET A 1 5.96 -9.03 -8.91
C MET A 1 5.68 -7.82 -8.03
N ILE A 2 5.04 -6.79 -8.58
CA ILE A 2 4.46 -5.67 -7.84
C ILE A 2 2.99 -5.96 -7.56
N PHE A 3 2.53 -5.69 -6.34
CA PHE A 3 1.12 -5.75 -5.97
C PHE A 3 0.57 -4.35 -5.72
N LEU A 4 -0.31 -3.88 -6.61
CA LEU A 4 -1.02 -2.60 -6.47
C LEU A 4 -2.36 -2.82 -5.78
N THR A 5 -2.65 -2.06 -4.71
CA THR A 5 -3.98 -2.05 -4.09
C THR A 5 -4.43 -0.63 -3.76
N VAL A 6 -5.61 -0.25 -4.22
CA VAL A 6 -6.18 1.08 -3.93
C VAL A 6 -7.29 1.05 -2.88
N GLY A 7 -7.46 -0.09 -2.22
CA GLY A 7 -8.56 -0.30 -1.27
C GLY A 7 -9.88 -0.64 -1.96
N THR A 8 -10.99 -0.54 -1.23
CA THR A 8 -12.28 -1.08 -1.68
C THR A 8 -13.35 -0.01 -1.94
N GLN A 9 -13.13 1.23 -1.53
CA GLN A 9 -14.18 2.24 -1.52
C GLN A 9 -14.16 3.15 -2.76
N GLU A 10 -13.14 3.96 -2.88
CA GLU A 10 -13.06 5.02 -3.90
C GLU A 10 -12.05 4.65 -4.98
N PRO A 11 -12.29 4.96 -6.26
CA PRO A 11 -11.29 4.84 -7.32
C PRO A 11 -10.03 5.67 -7.00
N PHE A 12 -8.89 5.27 -7.56
CA PHE A 12 -7.67 6.06 -7.44
C PHE A 12 -6.89 6.08 -8.76
N ASP A 13 -7.56 6.63 -9.76
CA ASP A 13 -7.14 6.61 -11.17
C ASP A 13 -5.73 7.18 -11.37
N ARG A 14 -5.36 8.23 -10.64
CA ARG A 14 -4.06 8.87 -10.70
C ARG A 14 -2.92 7.91 -10.34
N LEU A 15 -3.08 7.13 -9.27
CA LEU A 15 -2.09 6.11 -8.88
C LEU A 15 -2.08 4.94 -9.87
N VAL A 16 -3.27 4.45 -10.23
CA VAL A 16 -3.40 3.32 -11.18
C VAL A 16 -2.76 3.65 -12.51
N LYS A 17 -3.02 4.86 -13.04
CA LYS A 17 -2.42 5.33 -14.28
C LYS A 17 -0.90 5.45 -14.19
N ALA A 18 -0.36 5.98 -13.10
CA ALA A 18 1.09 6.11 -12.92
C ALA A 18 1.80 4.75 -12.91
N VAL A 19 1.19 3.75 -12.27
CA VAL A 19 1.71 2.37 -12.28
C VAL A 19 1.56 1.72 -13.66
N ASP A 20 0.46 1.97 -14.37
CA ASP A 20 0.23 1.42 -15.71
C ASP A 20 1.20 2.01 -16.75
N ASP A 21 1.43 3.33 -16.70
CA ASP A 21 2.41 3.99 -17.56
C ASP A 21 3.83 3.43 -17.32
N TRP A 22 4.19 3.17 -16.07
CA TRP A 22 5.47 2.55 -15.72
C TRP A 22 5.55 1.09 -16.22
N ALA A 23 4.49 0.29 -16.00
CA ALA A 23 4.44 -1.12 -16.41
C ALA A 23 4.55 -1.30 -17.92
N GLY A 24 4.05 -0.35 -18.71
CA GLY A 24 4.14 -0.36 -20.18
C GLY A 24 5.57 -0.31 -20.73
N SER A 25 6.57 0.04 -19.92
CA SER A 25 7.98 0.15 -20.32
C SER A 25 8.92 -0.77 -19.54
N HIS A 26 8.40 -1.64 -18.67
CA HIS A 26 9.18 -2.50 -17.79
C HIS A 26 8.66 -3.95 -17.83
N ASP A 27 9.58 -4.91 -17.93
CA ASP A 27 9.26 -6.34 -17.90
C ASP A 27 9.22 -6.88 -16.46
N VAL A 28 8.39 -6.24 -15.63
CA VAL A 28 8.15 -6.65 -14.24
C VAL A 28 6.67 -6.92 -14.05
N PRO A 29 6.27 -8.14 -13.66
CA PRO A 29 4.87 -8.45 -13.46
C PRO A 29 4.22 -7.54 -12.40
N VAL A 30 3.07 -6.98 -12.75
CA VAL A 30 2.21 -6.18 -11.86
C VAL A 30 0.84 -6.86 -11.80
N PHE A 31 0.22 -6.85 -10.63
CA PHE A 31 -1.19 -7.19 -10.46
C PHE A 31 -1.89 -6.11 -9.63
N GLY A 32 -3.10 -5.72 -10.04
CA GLY A 32 -3.88 -4.66 -9.39
C GLY A 32 -5.15 -5.15 -8.72
N GLN A 33 -5.40 -4.71 -7.47
CA GLN A 33 -6.72 -4.73 -6.85
C GLN A 33 -7.21 -3.27 -6.79
N LEU A 34 -8.24 -2.94 -7.60
CA LEU A 34 -8.58 -1.56 -7.91
C LEU A 34 -9.82 -1.03 -7.18
N GLY A 35 -10.47 -1.87 -6.37
CA GLY A 35 -11.67 -1.50 -5.65
C GLY A 35 -12.87 -1.27 -6.55
N ARG A 36 -13.78 -0.43 -6.08
CA ARG A 36 -14.97 -0.07 -6.84
C ARG A 36 -14.60 0.74 -8.09
N LEU A 37 -14.91 0.18 -9.24
CA LEU A 37 -14.76 0.88 -10.52
C LEU A 37 -16.10 1.51 -10.90
N GLU A 38 -16.06 2.78 -11.27
CA GLU A 38 -17.22 3.53 -11.74
C GLU A 38 -17.17 3.71 -13.27
N PRO A 39 -18.29 4.08 -13.92
CA PRO A 39 -18.25 4.52 -15.30
C PRO A 39 -17.27 5.69 -15.45
N GLY A 40 -16.21 5.49 -16.27
CA GLY A 40 -15.15 6.48 -16.45
C GLY A 40 -13.90 6.27 -15.61
N SER A 41 -13.89 5.35 -14.64
CA SER A 41 -12.67 4.98 -13.91
C SER A 41 -11.59 4.47 -14.87
N TYR A 42 -10.35 4.84 -14.61
CA TYR A 42 -9.20 4.37 -15.37
C TYR A 42 -9.04 2.85 -15.25
N ARG A 43 -8.79 2.20 -16.38
CA ARG A 43 -8.54 0.75 -16.46
C ARG A 43 -7.15 0.53 -17.04
N PRO A 44 -6.23 -0.12 -16.30
CA PRO A 44 -4.88 -0.37 -16.79
C PRO A 44 -4.89 -1.29 -18.02
N ARG A 45 -3.89 -1.11 -18.89
CA ARG A 45 -3.71 -1.87 -20.14
C ARG A 45 -2.48 -2.77 -20.11
N ASN A 46 -1.54 -2.46 -19.23
CA ASN A 46 -0.23 -3.11 -19.19
C ASN A 46 -0.11 -4.16 -18.07
N PHE A 47 -1.15 -4.34 -17.25
CA PHE A 47 -1.17 -5.39 -16.24
C PHE A 47 -2.60 -5.88 -15.94
N PRO A 48 -2.74 -7.14 -15.50
CA PRO A 48 -4.02 -7.69 -15.06
C PRO A 48 -4.48 -7.08 -13.74
N PHE A 49 -5.80 -6.97 -13.60
CA PHE A 49 -6.40 -6.44 -12.38
C PHE A 49 -7.77 -7.07 -12.11
N GLU A 50 -8.15 -7.01 -10.82
CA GLU A 50 -9.49 -7.31 -10.34
C GLU A 50 -10.03 -6.13 -9.52
N PRO A 51 -11.33 -5.86 -9.56
CA PRO A 51 -11.93 -4.89 -8.66
C PRO A 51 -11.78 -5.31 -7.20
N PHE A 52 -12.10 -6.55 -6.90
CA PHE A 52 -12.04 -7.14 -5.56
C PHE A 52 -11.44 -8.54 -5.64
N ILE A 53 -10.65 -8.89 -4.64
CA ILE A 53 -10.11 -10.22 -4.42
C ILE A 53 -10.48 -10.70 -3.01
N SER A 54 -10.43 -12.00 -2.77
CA SER A 54 -10.65 -12.56 -1.43
C SER A 54 -9.53 -12.15 -0.45
N ALA A 55 -9.80 -12.29 0.84
CA ALA A 55 -8.78 -12.03 1.87
C ALA A 55 -7.57 -12.95 1.72
N ASP A 56 -7.80 -14.22 1.40
CA ASP A 56 -6.74 -15.22 1.20
C ASP A 56 -5.89 -14.87 -0.04
N GLU A 57 -6.52 -14.49 -1.15
CA GLU A 57 -5.81 -14.05 -2.35
C GLU A 57 -5.03 -12.75 -2.11
N PHE A 58 -5.60 -11.80 -1.36
CA PHE A 58 -4.89 -10.60 -0.97
C PHE A 58 -3.62 -10.93 -0.19
N GLN A 59 -3.75 -11.80 0.81
CA GLN A 59 -2.62 -12.24 1.62
C GLN A 59 -1.55 -12.94 0.79
N GLU A 60 -1.92 -13.89 -0.06
CA GLU A 60 -1.01 -14.60 -0.95
C GLU A 60 -0.24 -13.64 -1.87
N ARG A 61 -0.93 -12.69 -2.50
CA ARG A 61 -0.30 -11.70 -3.38
C ARG A 61 0.62 -10.74 -2.62
N ALA A 62 0.21 -10.29 -1.43
CA ALA A 62 1.01 -9.43 -0.59
C ALA A 62 2.26 -10.15 -0.06
N GLU A 63 2.16 -11.44 0.31
CA GLU A 63 3.31 -12.23 0.75
C GLU A 63 4.27 -12.57 -0.39
N SER A 64 3.77 -12.81 -1.60
CA SER A 64 4.59 -13.17 -2.76
C SER A 64 5.19 -11.97 -3.49
N CYS A 65 4.67 -10.76 -3.31
CA CYS A 65 5.18 -9.58 -4.01
C CYS A 65 6.55 -9.14 -3.50
N THR A 66 7.29 -8.48 -4.38
CA THR A 66 8.57 -7.82 -4.05
C THR A 66 8.33 -6.40 -3.53
N LEU A 67 7.28 -5.75 -4.00
CA LEU A 67 6.90 -4.38 -3.65
C LEU A 67 5.37 -4.26 -3.63
N MET A 68 4.83 -3.69 -2.56
CA MET A 68 3.46 -3.22 -2.53
C MET A 68 3.40 -1.76 -2.98
N VAL A 69 2.40 -1.43 -3.79
CA VAL A 69 2.05 -0.05 -4.13
C VAL A 69 0.61 0.20 -3.69
N ALA A 70 0.35 1.26 -2.93
CA ALA A 70 -1.00 1.48 -2.41
C ALA A 70 -1.33 2.95 -2.17
N HIS A 71 -2.62 3.23 -1.92
CA HIS A 71 -3.04 4.47 -1.30
C HIS A 71 -2.52 4.55 0.15
N ALA A 72 -2.41 5.78 0.71
CA ALA A 72 -1.95 5.98 2.09
C ALA A 72 -3.04 5.66 3.12
N GLY A 73 -3.56 4.42 3.09
CA GLY A 73 -4.55 3.89 4.02
C GLY A 73 -3.92 3.04 5.11
N MET A 74 -4.43 3.12 6.34
CA MET A 74 -3.90 2.36 7.47
C MET A 74 -3.90 0.85 7.24
N GLY A 75 -4.93 0.30 6.57
CA GLY A 75 -4.99 -1.12 6.24
C GLY A 75 -3.79 -1.58 5.41
N SER A 76 -3.48 -0.87 4.33
CA SER A 76 -2.33 -1.18 3.46
C SER A 76 -0.99 -1.04 4.20
N ILE A 77 -0.86 -0.02 5.05
CA ILE A 77 0.34 0.21 5.87
C ILE A 77 0.55 -0.94 6.87
N ILE A 78 -0.50 -1.31 7.60
CA ILE A 78 -0.44 -2.41 8.59
C ILE A 78 -0.11 -3.73 7.88
N SER A 79 -0.80 -4.05 6.78
CA SER A 79 -0.54 -5.26 6.00
C SER A 79 0.92 -5.34 5.54
N ALA A 80 1.45 -4.27 4.94
CA ALA A 80 2.83 -4.21 4.48
C ALA A 80 3.83 -4.41 5.64
N LEU A 81 3.62 -3.73 6.75
CA LEU A 81 4.50 -3.85 7.93
C LEU A 81 4.41 -5.23 8.58
N THR A 82 3.22 -5.82 8.68
CA THR A 82 3.04 -7.16 9.26
C THR A 82 3.69 -8.25 8.40
N MET A 83 3.60 -8.10 7.06
CA MET A 83 4.19 -9.04 6.11
C MET A 83 5.66 -8.73 5.77
N ALA A 84 6.24 -7.70 6.42
CA ALA A 84 7.61 -7.25 6.16
C ALA A 84 7.85 -6.94 4.68
N LYS A 85 6.91 -6.25 4.03
CA LYS A 85 7.00 -5.87 2.61
C LYS A 85 7.27 -4.38 2.46
N PRO A 86 8.17 -3.98 1.57
CA PRO A 86 8.30 -2.58 1.23
C PRO A 86 7.00 -2.07 0.61
N LEU A 87 6.58 -0.88 1.05
CA LEU A 87 5.37 -0.22 0.59
C LEU A 87 5.70 1.15 -0.01
N LEU A 88 5.37 1.33 -1.27
CA LEU A 88 5.26 2.64 -1.89
C LEU A 88 3.81 3.11 -1.78
N MET A 89 3.60 4.23 -1.10
CA MET A 89 2.25 4.78 -0.94
C MET A 89 2.14 6.18 -1.52
N MET A 90 0.95 6.49 -2.05
CA MET A 90 0.56 7.82 -2.47
C MET A 90 -0.75 8.22 -1.79
N ALA A 91 -0.83 9.44 -1.30
CA ALA A 91 -2.03 9.94 -0.64
C ALA A 91 -3.08 10.38 -1.67
N ARG A 92 -4.34 10.03 -1.41
CA ARG A 92 -5.49 10.65 -2.07
C ARG A 92 -5.63 12.10 -1.61
N ARG A 93 -6.14 12.96 -2.51
CA ARG A 93 -6.34 14.39 -2.24
C ARG A 93 -7.82 14.73 -2.35
N ALA A 94 -8.39 15.32 -1.31
CA ALA A 94 -9.76 15.80 -1.34
C ALA A 94 -9.92 16.94 -2.36
N SER A 95 -8.90 17.76 -2.54
CA SER A 95 -8.86 18.82 -3.56
C SER A 95 -8.97 18.31 -5.01
N LEU A 96 -8.70 17.03 -5.24
CA LEU A 96 -8.86 16.36 -6.54
C LEU A 96 -10.11 15.46 -6.60
N GLY A 97 -10.97 15.50 -5.59
CA GLY A 97 -12.16 14.66 -5.50
C GLY A 97 -11.89 13.16 -5.22
N GLU A 98 -10.66 12.81 -4.84
CA GLU A 98 -10.26 11.42 -4.62
C GLU A 98 -10.63 10.88 -3.24
N HIS A 99 -11.01 11.76 -2.31
CA HIS A 99 -11.44 11.43 -0.96
C HIS A 99 -12.27 12.56 -0.34
N ARG A 100 -12.96 12.26 0.76
CA ARG A 100 -13.81 13.24 1.48
C ARG A 100 -13.01 14.28 2.27
N ASN A 101 -11.78 13.97 2.64
CA ASN A 101 -10.90 14.82 3.44
C ASN A 101 -9.41 14.49 3.18
N GLU A 102 -8.53 15.28 3.80
CA GLU A 102 -7.07 15.20 3.58
C GLU A 102 -6.33 14.30 4.60
N HIS A 103 -7.01 13.40 5.30
CA HIS A 103 -6.35 12.56 6.33
C HIS A 103 -5.27 11.65 5.77
N GLN A 104 -5.34 11.24 4.48
CA GLN A 104 -4.29 10.43 3.87
C GLN A 104 -2.98 11.21 3.68
N LEU A 105 -3.03 12.52 3.48
CA LEU A 105 -1.82 13.36 3.49
C LEU A 105 -1.17 13.38 4.88
N ALA A 106 -1.97 13.52 5.93
CA ALA A 106 -1.47 13.45 7.31
C ALA A 106 -0.89 12.06 7.64
N THR A 107 -1.55 11.00 7.19
CA THR A 107 -1.05 9.63 7.34
C THR A 107 0.28 9.46 6.61
N ALA A 108 0.38 9.84 5.35
CA ALA A 108 1.62 9.74 4.57
C ALA A 108 2.76 10.52 5.24
N ALA A 109 2.51 11.75 5.70
CA ALA A 109 3.49 12.57 6.41
C ALA A 109 3.94 11.91 7.73
N ARG A 110 3.02 11.31 8.49
CA ARG A 110 3.31 10.63 9.77
C ARG A 110 4.21 9.41 9.59
N PHE A 111 4.06 8.70 8.49
CA PHE A 111 4.81 7.48 8.20
C PHE A 111 6.01 7.69 7.28
N ALA A 112 6.22 8.90 6.76
CA ALA A 112 7.39 9.24 5.98
C ALA A 112 8.68 9.01 6.80
N GLY A 113 9.66 8.35 6.19
CA GLY A 113 10.95 8.04 6.83
C GLY A 113 10.94 6.80 7.73
N ARG A 114 9.81 6.13 7.90
CA ARG A 114 9.80 4.82 8.57
C ARG A 114 10.35 3.75 7.62
N ALA A 115 11.22 2.87 8.15
CA ALA A 115 11.81 1.79 7.37
C ALA A 115 10.73 0.94 6.67
N GLY A 116 10.94 0.62 5.40
CA GLY A 116 10.01 -0.11 4.56
C GLY A 116 8.81 0.69 4.04
N LEU A 117 8.64 1.96 4.43
CA LEU A 117 7.55 2.81 3.95
C LEU A 117 8.09 3.98 3.13
N HIS A 118 7.62 4.11 1.91
CA HIS A 118 8.02 5.14 0.95
C HIS A 118 6.81 5.93 0.48
N VAL A 119 6.95 7.24 0.38
CA VAL A 119 5.86 8.14 0.01
C VAL A 119 6.16 8.78 -1.34
N ALA A 120 5.29 8.57 -2.31
CA ALA A 120 5.25 9.37 -3.53
C ALA A 120 4.48 10.66 -3.26
N ALA A 121 5.10 11.80 -3.53
CA ALA A 121 4.48 13.12 -3.35
C ALA A 121 3.33 13.34 -4.35
N ASP A 122 3.50 12.79 -5.55
CA ASP A 122 2.57 12.85 -6.68
C ASP A 122 2.77 11.66 -7.62
N GLU A 123 1.98 11.60 -8.69
CA GLU A 123 2.03 10.56 -9.71
C GLU A 123 3.36 10.52 -10.46
N GLY A 124 4.01 11.65 -10.65
CA GLY A 124 5.31 11.75 -11.33
C GLY A 124 6.45 11.08 -10.55
N ALA A 125 6.30 11.01 -9.21
CA ALA A 125 7.27 10.37 -8.34
C ALA A 125 7.12 8.83 -8.29
N VAL A 126 6.00 8.26 -8.73
CA VAL A 126 5.70 6.83 -8.57
C VAL A 126 6.69 5.96 -9.34
N GLY A 127 6.84 6.16 -10.63
CA GLY A 127 7.73 5.36 -11.48
C GLY A 127 9.19 5.38 -11.00
N PRO A 128 9.82 6.56 -10.83
CA PRO A 128 11.19 6.65 -10.29
C PRO A 128 11.38 5.97 -8.93
N LEU A 129 10.35 6.01 -8.07
CA LEU A 129 10.41 5.32 -6.78
C LEU A 129 10.30 3.80 -6.93
N ILE A 130 9.46 3.29 -7.81
CA ILE A 130 9.39 1.86 -8.14
C ILE A 130 10.77 1.38 -8.60
N ASP A 131 11.39 2.07 -9.56
CA ASP A 131 12.71 1.73 -10.07
C ASP A 131 13.78 1.67 -8.98
N ARG A 132 13.75 2.64 -8.07
CA ARG A 132 14.68 2.68 -6.94
C ARG A 132 14.48 1.49 -6.02
N LEU A 133 13.23 1.22 -5.63
CA LEU A 133 12.90 0.18 -4.66
C LEU A 133 13.13 -1.23 -5.20
N LEU A 134 12.93 -1.46 -6.49
CA LEU A 134 13.24 -2.75 -7.10
C LEU A 134 14.74 -3.01 -7.22
N ARG A 135 15.58 -1.95 -7.30
CA ARG A 135 17.05 -2.09 -7.29
C ARG A 135 17.64 -2.23 -5.89
N ASP A 136 17.00 -1.67 -4.88
CA ASP A 136 17.51 -1.69 -3.50
C ASP A 136 16.98 -2.92 -2.74
N THR A 137 17.70 -4.04 -2.90
CA THR A 137 17.37 -5.30 -2.20
C THR A 137 17.65 -5.27 -0.70
N ARG A 138 18.19 -4.16 -0.17
CA ARG A 138 18.59 -3.98 1.23
C ARG A 138 17.63 -3.09 2.02
N ASP A 139 16.49 -2.72 1.43
CA ASP A 139 15.52 -1.92 2.17
C ASP A 139 14.95 -2.76 3.34
N PRO A 140 15.33 -2.45 4.59
CA PRO A 140 14.82 -3.18 5.72
C PRO A 140 13.32 -2.89 5.82
N SER A 141 12.52 -3.87 5.47
CA SER A 141 11.10 -3.82 5.80
C SER A 141 10.97 -3.59 7.30
N GLY A 142 10.42 -2.46 7.70
CA GLY A 142 10.20 -2.12 9.11
C GLY A 142 9.09 -2.97 9.71
N ALA A 143 9.32 -4.28 9.82
CA ALA A 143 8.34 -5.23 10.32
C ALA A 143 7.79 -4.81 11.69
N ILE A 144 6.50 -4.97 11.86
CA ILE A 144 5.84 -4.89 13.18
C ILE A 144 5.42 -6.27 13.62
N SER A 145 5.53 -6.53 14.92
CA SER A 145 4.99 -7.75 15.52
C SER A 145 3.45 -7.76 15.37
N PRO A 146 2.84 -8.89 14.99
CA PRO A 146 1.38 -9.05 15.00
C PRO A 146 0.84 -9.12 16.45
N TYR A 147 1.71 -9.21 17.44
CA TYR A 147 1.34 -9.25 18.85
C TYR A 147 1.70 -7.94 19.54
N ALA A 148 0.91 -7.59 20.55
CA ALA A 148 1.23 -6.49 21.44
C ALA A 148 2.57 -6.73 22.18
N GLN A 149 3.21 -5.65 22.59
CA GLN A 149 4.46 -5.75 23.36
C GLN A 149 4.26 -6.62 24.61
N PRO A 150 5.24 -7.48 24.97
CA PRO A 150 5.13 -8.38 26.13
C PRO A 150 4.75 -7.66 27.42
N GLU A 151 5.24 -6.44 27.62
CA GLU A 151 4.96 -5.59 28.78
C GLU A 151 3.47 -5.23 28.86
N LEU A 152 2.84 -4.88 27.74
CA LEU A 152 1.41 -4.60 27.69
C LEU A 152 0.58 -5.85 27.97
N ILE A 153 0.99 -6.99 27.42
CA ILE A 153 0.32 -8.28 27.68
C ILE A 153 0.43 -8.65 29.15
N ALA A 154 1.59 -8.47 29.78
CA ALA A 154 1.81 -8.72 31.21
C ALA A 154 0.92 -7.80 32.07
N ALA A 155 0.93 -6.49 31.78
CA ALA A 155 0.11 -5.54 32.54
C ALA A 155 -1.40 -5.84 32.44
N LEU A 156 -1.89 -6.26 31.26
CA LEU A 156 -3.28 -6.68 31.09
C LEU A 156 -3.62 -7.95 31.85
N LYS A 157 -2.69 -8.95 31.88
CA LYS A 157 -2.86 -10.18 32.64
C LYS A 157 -2.90 -9.91 34.15
N ASP A 158 -2.04 -9.02 34.62
CA ASP A 158 -1.99 -8.66 36.04
C ASP A 158 -3.25 -7.89 36.47
N PHE A 159 -3.72 -6.97 35.61
CA PHE A 159 -4.99 -6.26 35.81
C PHE A 159 -6.19 -7.22 35.91
N ILE A 160 -6.28 -8.19 35.00
CA ILE A 160 -7.38 -9.17 34.99
C ILE A 160 -7.30 -10.12 36.23
N ARG A 161 -6.12 -10.47 36.70
CA ARG A 161 -5.95 -11.34 37.84
C ARG A 161 -6.12 -10.63 39.19
N GLY A 162 -5.94 -9.33 39.21
CA GLY A 162 -6.10 -8.50 40.40
C GLY A 162 -7.51 -7.91 40.56
N ALA A 163 -8.41 -8.17 39.64
CA ALA A 163 -9.82 -7.85 39.69
C ALA A 163 -10.61 -9.09 40.13
#